data_d9186ed70a0bf6895710fdaa0b23ad6f
#
_entry.id   d9186ed70a0bf6895710fdaa0b23ad6f
#
_cell.length_a   1.000
_cell.length_b   1.000
_cell.length_c   1.000
_cell.angle_alpha   90.00
_cell.angle_beta   90.00
_cell.angle_gamma   90.00
#
_symmetry.space_group_name_H-M   'P 1'
#
loop_
_entity.id
_entity.type
_entity.pdbx_description
1 polymer ?
#
loop_
_entity_poly.entity_id
_entity_poly.type
_entity_poly.pdbx_seq_one_letter_code
_entity_poly.pdbx_strand_id
1 'polypeptide(L)'
;MSNIIEFFCYQNDMPLEIQLEPEAVIFIASPKNAIKFVAINCQDDFKWSIRIGSENRGIQLFPDTLGHYDIEVYENNELITDFYKYMR
;
A
#
# COMPACT_ATOMS: atom_id res chain seq x y z
N MET A 1 -13.62 7.28 8.96
CA MET A 1 -12.19 7.17 9.18
C MET A 1 -11.54 6.35 8.09
N SER A 2 -10.43 6.86 7.55
CA SER A 2 -9.84 6.25 6.36
C SER A 2 -8.54 5.56 6.68
N ASN A 3 -8.63 4.44 7.37
CA ASN A 3 -7.45 3.62 7.62
C ASN A 3 -7.24 2.51 6.59
N ILE A 4 -8.06 2.50 5.54
CA ILE A 4 -7.96 1.51 4.46
C ILE A 4 -7.75 2.25 3.14
N ILE A 5 -6.79 1.78 2.36
CA ILE A 5 -6.60 2.27 1.00
C ILE A 5 -6.38 1.07 0.10
N GLU A 6 -7.07 1.06 -1.04
CA GLU A 6 -7.00 -0.07 -1.96
C GLU A 6 -6.67 0.43 -3.36
N PHE A 7 -5.78 -0.29 -4.03
CA PHE A 7 -5.38 -0.01 -5.41
C PHE A 7 -5.79 -1.19 -6.27
N PHE A 8 -6.50 -0.90 -7.35
CA PHE A 8 -6.87 -1.94 -8.30
C PHE A 8 -6.81 -1.36 -9.71
N CYS A 9 -6.66 -2.24 -10.69
CA CYS A 9 -6.58 -1.85 -12.08
C CYS A 9 -7.73 -2.47 -12.85
N TYR A 10 -8.28 -1.72 -13.79
CA TYR A 10 -9.15 -2.28 -14.79
C TYR A 10 -8.31 -3.00 -15.85
N GLN A 11 -8.97 -3.75 -16.70
CA GLN A 11 -8.32 -4.67 -17.62
C GLN A 11 -7.25 -4.01 -18.49
N ASN A 12 -7.46 -2.76 -18.88
CA ASN A 12 -6.55 -2.05 -19.79
C ASN A 12 -5.66 -1.02 -19.11
N ASP A 13 -5.66 -1.01 -17.78
CA ASP A 13 -4.83 -0.06 -17.05
C ASP A 13 -3.38 -0.51 -17.01
N MET A 14 -2.49 0.46 -16.86
CA MET A 14 -1.07 0.16 -16.65
C MET A 14 -0.84 -0.25 -15.20
N PRO A 15 0.08 -1.21 -14.96
CA PRO A 15 0.45 -1.56 -13.60
C PRO A 15 1.08 -0.38 -12.86
N LEU A 16 0.86 -0.33 -11.56
CA LEU A 16 1.41 0.72 -10.70
C LEU A 16 2.24 0.07 -9.60
N GLU A 17 3.49 0.54 -9.44
CA GLU A 17 4.30 0.16 -8.30
C GLU A 17 3.90 1.00 -7.09
N ILE A 18 3.70 0.32 -5.96
CA ILE A 18 3.35 0.95 -4.71
C ILE A 18 4.43 0.57 -3.69
N GLN A 19 5.23 1.54 -3.28
CA GLN A 19 6.26 1.31 -2.29
C GLN A 19 5.74 1.73 -0.92
N LEU A 20 5.56 0.75 -0.05
CA LEU A 20 5.12 1.00 1.32
C LEU A 20 6.30 1.45 2.16
N GLU A 21 6.18 2.61 2.77
CA GLU A 21 7.23 3.18 3.60
C GLU A 21 6.85 3.06 5.08
N PRO A 22 7.80 3.02 6.00
CA PRO A 22 9.25 3.17 5.76
C PRO A 22 9.95 1.87 5.38
N GLU A 23 9.24 0.76 5.26
CA GLU A 23 9.83 -0.56 5.07
C GLU A 23 10.44 -0.76 3.67
N ALA A 24 10.07 0.08 2.72
CA ALA A 24 10.51 -0.03 1.33
C ALA A 24 10.10 -1.36 0.68
N VAL A 25 8.89 -1.80 0.98
CA VAL A 25 8.32 -3.01 0.40
C VAL A 25 7.50 -2.60 -0.81
N ILE A 26 7.72 -3.28 -1.95
CA ILE A 26 7.07 -2.89 -3.19
C ILE A 26 6.02 -3.90 -3.61
N PHE A 27 4.83 -3.39 -3.86
CA PHE A 27 3.70 -4.16 -4.37
C PHE A 27 3.33 -3.63 -5.75
N ILE A 28 2.73 -4.49 -6.57
CA ILE A 28 2.30 -4.11 -7.92
C ILE A 28 0.79 -4.25 -8.00
N ALA A 29 0.11 -3.13 -8.25
CA ALA A 29 -1.29 -3.17 -8.60
C ALA A 29 -1.38 -3.33 -10.11
N SER A 30 -2.02 -4.40 -10.57
CA SER A 30 -2.12 -4.73 -11.99
C SER A 30 -3.51 -5.28 -12.28
N PRO A 31 -3.87 -5.46 -13.55
CA PRO A 31 -5.18 -6.02 -13.87
C PRO A 31 -5.47 -7.39 -13.26
N LYS A 32 -4.44 -8.06 -12.78
CA LYS A 32 -4.61 -9.39 -12.19
C LYS A 32 -4.73 -9.37 -10.68
N ASN A 33 -4.42 -8.23 -10.04
CA ASN A 33 -4.46 -8.19 -8.59
C ASN A 33 -4.82 -6.83 -8.07
N ALA A 34 -5.54 -6.83 -6.96
CA ALA A 34 -5.82 -5.64 -6.18
C ALA A 34 -5.03 -5.71 -4.89
N ILE A 35 -4.43 -4.59 -4.50
CA ILE A 35 -3.63 -4.50 -3.28
C ILE A 35 -4.33 -3.56 -2.31
N LYS A 36 -4.59 -4.05 -1.11
CA LYS A 36 -5.27 -3.27 -0.08
C LYS A 36 -4.37 -3.15 1.15
N PHE A 37 -4.22 -1.93 1.63
CA PHE A 37 -3.45 -1.63 2.83
C PHE A 37 -4.41 -1.22 3.93
N VAL A 38 -4.31 -1.86 5.07
CA VAL A 38 -5.19 -1.61 6.21
C VAL A 38 -4.33 -1.27 7.42
N ALA A 39 -4.55 -0.09 7.99
CA ALA A 39 -3.92 0.27 9.25
C ALA A 39 -4.80 -0.22 10.39
N ILE A 40 -4.21 -0.97 11.31
CA ILE A 40 -4.90 -1.47 12.49
C ILE A 40 -4.15 -1.01 13.74
N ASN A 41 -4.83 -1.08 14.88
CA ASN A 41 -4.26 -0.65 16.15
C ASN A 41 -3.74 0.78 16.07
N CYS A 42 -4.44 1.63 15.31
CA CYS A 42 -4.02 3.00 15.05
C CYS A 42 -4.96 3.97 15.75
N GLN A 43 -4.48 5.19 15.91
CA GLN A 43 -5.25 6.28 16.52
C GLN A 43 -6.12 6.96 15.48
N ASP A 44 -7.01 7.82 15.97
CA ASP A 44 -7.95 8.54 15.10
C ASP A 44 -7.26 9.51 14.14
N ASP A 45 -6.03 9.92 14.45
CA ASP A 45 -5.29 10.82 13.59
C ASP A 45 -4.65 10.12 12.38
N PHE A 46 -4.78 8.81 12.29
CA PHE A 46 -4.14 8.07 11.20
C PHE A 46 -4.71 8.48 9.84
N LYS A 47 -3.80 8.65 8.90
CA LYS A 47 -4.17 8.81 7.50
C LYS A 47 -3.04 8.29 6.63
N TRP A 48 -3.37 8.01 5.39
CA TRP A 48 -2.39 7.63 4.39
C TRP A 48 -1.95 8.87 3.61
N SER A 49 -0.66 8.98 3.36
CA SER A 49 -0.11 10.01 2.49
C SER A 49 0.57 9.36 1.30
N ILE A 50 0.40 9.96 0.14
CA ILE A 50 0.91 9.41 -1.11
C ILE A 50 1.88 10.42 -1.72
N ARG A 51 3.05 9.94 -2.11
CA ARG A 51 4.02 10.72 -2.86
C ARG A 51 4.19 10.09 -4.23
N ILE A 52 4.07 10.91 -5.26
CA ILE A 52 4.25 10.46 -6.64
C ILE A 52 5.72 10.59 -6.99
N GLY A 53 6.30 9.49 -7.47
CA GLY A 53 7.71 9.48 -7.83
C GLY A 53 7.98 10.29 -9.10
N SER A 54 9.21 10.77 -9.21
CA SER A 54 9.60 11.64 -10.32
C SER A 54 9.60 10.92 -11.66
N GLU A 55 9.77 9.61 -11.65
CA GLU A 55 9.81 8.82 -12.88
C GLU A 55 8.43 8.37 -13.33
N ASN A 56 7.40 8.72 -12.59
CA ASN A 56 6.00 8.37 -12.90
C ASN A 56 5.75 6.88 -13.02
N ARG A 57 6.57 6.08 -12.37
CA ARG A 57 6.42 4.64 -12.43
C ARG A 57 5.72 4.07 -11.24
N GLY A 58 5.54 4.87 -10.22
CA GLY A 58 4.92 4.38 -9.01
C GLY A 58 4.73 5.47 -8.00
N ILE A 59 4.24 5.03 -6.86
CA ILE A 59 3.98 5.93 -5.74
C ILE A 59 4.66 5.37 -4.49
N GLN A 60 4.90 6.27 -3.54
CA GLN A 60 5.29 5.90 -2.19
C GLN A 60 4.09 6.13 -1.28
N LEU A 61 3.80 5.16 -0.44
CA LEU A 61 2.66 5.19 0.45
C LEU A 61 3.18 5.29 1.88
N PHE A 62 2.78 6.33 2.60
CA PHE A 62 3.26 6.59 3.95
C PHE A 62 2.12 6.56 4.93
N PRO A 63 2.26 5.80 6.04
CA PRO A 63 1.39 6.02 7.19
C PRO A 63 1.72 7.37 7.80
N ASP A 64 0.69 8.17 8.08
CA ASP A 64 0.86 9.50 8.65
C ASP A 64 0.05 9.57 9.94
N THR A 65 0.74 9.47 11.06
CA THR A 65 0.14 9.49 12.39
C THR A 65 1.23 9.79 13.41
N LEU A 66 0.84 10.36 14.52
CA LEU A 66 1.74 10.56 15.66
C LEU A 66 1.79 9.34 16.59
N GLY A 67 0.86 8.42 16.42
CA GLY A 67 0.74 7.28 17.32
C GLY A 67 1.26 5.98 16.73
N HIS A 68 0.95 4.91 17.43
CA HIS A 68 1.30 3.58 16.98
C HIS A 68 0.37 3.12 15.87
N TYR A 69 0.83 2.19 15.08
CA TYR A 69 0.00 1.54 14.07
C TYR A 69 0.64 0.22 13.66
N ASP A 70 -0.19 -0.65 13.09
CA ASP A 70 0.25 -1.85 12.40
C ASP A 70 -0.37 -1.83 11.01
N ILE A 71 0.30 -2.45 10.05
CA ILE A 71 -0.19 -2.49 8.67
C ILE A 71 -0.42 -3.92 8.26
N GLU A 72 -1.60 -4.20 7.74
CA GLU A 72 -1.90 -5.44 7.05
C GLU A 72 -2.03 -5.15 5.56
N VAL A 73 -1.51 -6.04 4.74
CA VAL A 73 -1.59 -5.91 3.30
C VAL A 73 -2.30 -7.15 2.75
N TYR A 74 -3.26 -6.91 1.87
CA TYR A 74 -4.02 -7.97 1.23
C TYR A 74 -3.83 -7.90 -0.26
N GLU A 75 -3.58 -9.04 -0.86
CA GLU A 75 -3.54 -9.17 -2.31
C GLU A 75 -4.72 -10.05 -2.72
N ASN A 76 -5.64 -9.49 -3.50
CA ASN A 76 -6.85 -10.18 -3.92
C ASN A 76 -7.64 -10.72 -2.71
N ASN A 77 -7.72 -9.91 -1.65
CA ASN A 77 -8.41 -10.22 -0.39
C ASN A 77 -7.74 -11.31 0.44
N GLU A 78 -6.52 -11.69 0.10
CA GLU A 78 -5.76 -12.65 0.91
C GLU A 78 -4.64 -11.91 1.64
N LEU A 79 -4.55 -12.14 2.95
CA LEU A 79 -3.53 -11.50 3.78
C LEU A 79 -2.14 -11.97 3.36
N ILE A 80 -1.27 -11.02 3.13
CA ILE A 80 0.13 -11.30 2.83
C ILE A 80 0.87 -11.44 4.15
N THR A 81 1.46 -12.61 4.38
CA THR A 81 2.17 -12.89 5.63
C THR A 81 3.68 -12.91 5.48
N ASP A 82 4.18 -12.93 4.24
CA ASP A 82 5.61 -12.96 3.97
C ASP A 82 5.96 -11.79 3.05
N PHE A 83 6.58 -10.77 3.64
CA PHE A 83 6.94 -9.57 2.89
C PHE A 83 8.32 -9.68 2.23
N TYR A 84 9.09 -10.72 2.52
CA TYR A 84 10.46 -10.81 2.00
C TYR A 84 10.50 -10.77 0.48
N LYS A 85 9.56 -11.44 -0.18
CA LYS A 85 9.54 -11.47 -1.64
C LYS A 85 9.17 -10.13 -2.27
N TYR A 86 8.69 -9.18 -1.47
CA TYR A 86 8.32 -7.84 -1.95
C TYR A 86 9.36 -6.78 -1.57
N MET A 87 10.36 -7.14 -0.80
CA MET A 87 11.37 -6.19 -0.35
C MET A 87 12.43 -5.98 -1.42
N ARG A 88 12.99 -4.78 -1.42
CA ARG A 88 14.14 -4.48 -2.25
C ARG A 88 15.44 -4.61 -1.50
#